data_6a1f87721a96a2f1d5be5a28dd021ca9
#
_entry.id   6a1f87721a96a2f1d5be5a28dd021ca9
#
_cell.length_a   1.000
_cell.length_b   1.000
_cell.length_c   1.000
_cell.angle_alpha   90.00
_cell.angle_beta   90.00
_cell.angle_gamma   90.00
#
_symmetry.space_group_name_H-M   'P 1'
#
loop_
_entity.id
_entity.type
_entity.pdbx_description
1 polymer ?
#
loop_
_entity_poly.entity_id
_entity_poly.type
_entity_poly.pdbx_seq_one_letter_code
_entity_poly.pdbx_strand_id
1 'polypeptide(L)'
;MARAWMKAALAGMAIMAMTAPVHAADTIKIGVPGAHSGDLVSYGMPSLNAARIVADEYNAKGGILGKQIEIVAEDDQCKPELGTNAATKVLSEGAVAVMGSICSGATKAALPIYNDAKIVSISPSATTPELTQKGDHPYFFRTIASDDVSGHLAGSFAKDKLGLKKVALLHDKGDYGRGFVNYAREMLEKGGVQIVLEEGITPGAVDYGAVIQKIRKAGADGIIFGGYHPEASKLVQQLAKKKIDIPFIGPDGVKDEQFIKVAGKNAEGVYATGPTDVSK
;
A
#
# COMPACT_ATOMS: atom_id res chain seq x y z
N MET A 1 6.14 18.32 81.91
CA MET A 1 6.51 17.30 80.92
C MET A 1 5.32 16.82 80.03
N ALA A 2 4.20 17.57 79.96
CA ALA A 2 3.01 17.13 79.19
C ALA A 2 2.76 17.90 77.87
N ARG A 3 3.63 18.82 77.44
CA ARG A 3 3.47 19.64 76.24
C ARG A 3 4.30 19.21 75.05
N ALA A 4 5.19 18.20 75.22
CA ALA A 4 6.06 17.72 74.10
C ALA A 4 5.46 16.55 73.32
N TRP A 5 4.46 15.87 73.80
CA TRP A 5 3.87 14.67 73.20
C TRP A 5 2.69 14.97 72.21
N MET A 6 2.15 16.17 72.27
CA MET A 6 1.01 16.58 71.46
C MET A 6 1.41 17.14 70.09
N LYS A 7 2.70 17.42 69.86
CA LYS A 7 3.21 17.90 68.54
C LYS A 7 3.72 16.78 67.67
N ALA A 8 3.92 15.57 68.14
CA ALA A 8 4.36 14.43 67.34
C ALA A 8 3.20 13.64 66.70
N ALA A 9 1.96 13.81 67.17
CA ALA A 9 0.80 13.10 66.67
C ALA A 9 0.14 13.78 65.37
N LEU A 10 0.48 15.02 65.11
CA LEU A 10 -0.06 15.78 63.96
C LEU A 10 0.81 15.76 62.70
N ALA A 11 2.04 15.22 62.78
CA ALA A 11 2.94 15.09 61.62
C ALA A 11 2.83 13.74 60.90
N GLY A 12 2.08 12.77 61.47
CA GLY A 12 1.92 11.41 60.91
C GLY A 12 0.72 11.21 59.97
N MET A 13 -0.13 12.23 59.75
CA MET A 13 -1.42 12.06 59.07
C MET A 13 -1.51 12.73 57.67
N ALA A 14 -0.38 13.16 57.12
CA ALA A 14 -0.36 13.92 55.84
C ALA A 14 0.33 13.21 54.69
N ILE A 15 0.67 11.93 54.77
CA ILE A 15 1.27 11.16 53.66
C ILE A 15 0.50 9.85 53.46
N MET A 16 -0.83 9.94 53.40
CA MET A 16 -1.65 8.98 52.68
C MET A 16 -2.05 9.66 51.34
N ALA A 17 -1.02 10.07 50.58
CA ALA A 17 -1.20 10.54 49.23
C ALA A 17 -1.64 9.37 48.34
N MET A 18 -2.89 9.39 48.00
CA MET A 18 -3.49 8.96 46.74
C MET A 18 -2.55 8.16 45.83
N THR A 19 -2.38 6.89 46.09
CA THR A 19 -2.19 5.93 45.01
C THR A 19 -3.57 5.68 44.41
N ALA A 20 -4.07 6.63 43.62
CA ALA A 20 -5.11 6.32 42.68
C ALA A 20 -4.57 5.15 41.84
N PRO A 21 -5.30 4.03 41.73
CA PRO A 21 -4.90 3.02 40.79
C PRO A 21 -4.78 3.72 39.44
N VAL A 22 -3.59 3.71 38.85
CA VAL A 22 -3.41 4.03 37.43
C VAL A 22 -4.17 2.92 36.72
N HIS A 23 -5.46 3.13 36.53
CA HIS A 23 -6.18 2.37 35.53
C HIS A 23 -5.44 2.64 34.23
N ALA A 24 -4.86 1.58 33.63
CA ALA A 24 -4.42 1.65 32.26
C ALA A 24 -5.60 2.27 31.50
N ALA A 25 -5.38 3.47 30.96
CA ALA A 25 -6.45 4.18 30.27
C ALA A 25 -6.97 3.22 29.20
N ASP A 26 -8.26 2.90 29.28
CA ASP A 26 -8.93 2.02 28.33
C ASP A 26 -8.79 2.69 26.94
N THR A 27 -7.93 2.15 26.07
CA THR A 27 -7.58 2.75 24.78
C THR A 27 -8.43 2.15 23.67
N ILE A 28 -8.67 2.92 22.61
CA ILE A 28 -9.22 2.44 21.35
C ILE A 28 -8.04 2.11 20.44
N LYS A 29 -7.81 0.83 20.20
CA LYS A 29 -6.70 0.38 19.38
C LYS A 29 -7.10 0.30 17.91
N ILE A 30 -6.32 0.96 17.05
CA ILE A 30 -6.46 0.93 15.59
C ILE A 30 -5.25 0.22 15.00
N GLY A 31 -5.48 -0.92 14.35
CA GLY A 31 -4.44 -1.63 13.61
C GLY A 31 -4.02 -0.87 12.35
N VAL A 32 -2.73 -0.74 12.13
CA VAL A 32 -2.19 -0.11 10.91
C VAL A 32 -1.10 -1.02 10.34
N PRO A 33 -1.50 -2.12 9.66
CA PRO A 33 -0.56 -2.94 8.91
C PRO A 33 -0.19 -2.28 7.59
N GLY A 34 1.06 -2.48 7.14
CA GLY A 34 1.54 -1.96 5.86
C GLY A 34 3.03 -2.18 5.68
N ALA A 35 3.58 -1.76 4.54
CA ALA A 35 5.02 -1.82 4.28
C ALA A 35 5.76 -0.75 5.09
N HIS A 36 6.11 -1.04 6.31
CA HIS A 36 6.84 -0.12 7.18
C HIS A 36 8.36 -0.26 7.04
N SER A 37 8.82 -1.28 6.32
CA SER A 37 10.21 -1.47 5.92
C SER A 37 10.32 -2.08 4.52
N GLY A 38 11.56 -2.25 4.03
CA GLY A 38 11.83 -2.85 2.72
C GLY A 38 11.64 -1.88 1.54
N ASP A 39 11.61 -2.45 0.33
CA ASP A 39 11.65 -1.68 -0.93
C ASP A 39 10.39 -0.83 -1.16
N LEU A 40 9.27 -1.16 -0.50
CA LEU A 40 7.97 -0.48 -0.67
C LEU A 40 7.61 0.41 0.53
N VAL A 41 8.58 0.75 1.36
CA VAL A 41 8.41 1.61 2.54
C VAL A 41 7.82 3.00 2.19
N SER A 42 8.09 3.50 1.00
CA SER A 42 7.55 4.78 0.50
C SER A 42 6.01 4.80 0.40
N TYR A 43 5.36 3.64 0.32
CA TYR A 43 3.89 3.54 0.33
C TYR A 43 3.32 3.36 1.73
N GLY A 44 3.97 2.58 2.60
CA GLY A 44 3.44 2.23 3.92
C GLY A 44 3.60 3.34 4.94
N MET A 45 4.79 3.92 5.03
CA MET A 45 5.11 4.94 6.04
C MET A 45 4.24 6.20 5.98
N PRO A 46 3.89 6.76 4.81
CA PRO A 46 2.98 7.89 4.76
C PRO A 46 1.62 7.60 5.41
N SER A 47 1.06 6.42 5.18
CA SER A 47 -0.21 6.00 5.78
C SER A 47 -0.11 5.83 7.29
N LEU A 48 0.96 5.20 7.77
CA LEU A 48 1.22 5.07 9.22
C LEU A 48 1.39 6.44 9.89
N ASN A 49 2.15 7.33 9.27
CA ASN A 49 2.35 8.67 9.79
C ASN A 49 1.06 9.49 9.82
N ALA A 50 0.23 9.39 8.77
CA ALA A 50 -1.08 10.02 8.73
C ALA A 50 -2.00 9.50 9.85
N ALA A 51 -2.02 8.18 10.08
CA ALA A 51 -2.79 7.60 11.17
C ALA A 51 -2.34 8.13 12.55
N ARG A 52 -1.03 8.25 12.77
CA ARG A 52 -0.49 8.81 14.02
C ARG A 52 -0.87 10.27 14.20
N ILE A 53 -0.72 11.09 13.17
CA ILE A 53 -1.10 12.52 13.21
C ILE A 53 -2.57 12.66 13.60
N VAL A 54 -3.46 11.92 12.94
CA VAL A 54 -4.90 11.96 13.25
C VAL A 54 -5.19 11.45 14.67
N ALA A 55 -4.54 10.37 15.10
CA ALA A 55 -4.68 9.87 16.46
C ALA A 55 -4.24 10.90 17.50
N ASP A 56 -3.11 11.56 17.28
CA ASP A 56 -2.58 12.59 18.17
C ASP A 56 -3.51 13.82 18.25
N GLU A 57 -4.09 14.23 17.12
CA GLU A 57 -5.07 15.33 17.08
C GLU A 57 -6.34 15.00 17.89
N TYR A 58 -6.87 13.79 17.78
CA TYR A 58 -8.03 13.35 18.58
C TYR A 58 -7.66 13.21 20.06
N ASN A 59 -6.50 12.65 20.36
CA ASN A 59 -6.00 12.46 21.72
C ASN A 59 -5.80 13.80 22.43
N ALA A 60 -5.28 14.81 21.75
CA ALA A 60 -5.15 16.16 22.29
C ALA A 60 -6.50 16.81 22.66
N LYS A 61 -7.59 16.36 22.03
CA LYS A 61 -8.98 16.81 22.31
C LYS A 61 -9.71 15.92 23.32
N GLY A 62 -9.01 14.98 23.97
CA GLY A 62 -9.58 14.04 24.96
C GLY A 62 -9.96 12.66 24.40
N GLY A 63 -9.56 12.36 23.16
CA GLY A 63 -9.79 11.06 22.52
C GLY A 63 -11.21 10.88 21.97
N ILE A 64 -11.60 9.64 21.74
CA ILE A 64 -12.94 9.26 21.28
C ILE A 64 -13.69 8.65 22.45
N LEU A 65 -14.86 9.19 22.79
CA LEU A 65 -15.67 8.76 23.94
C LEU A 65 -14.88 8.77 25.27
N GLY A 66 -13.95 9.70 25.41
CA GLY A 66 -13.07 9.81 26.59
C GLY A 66 -11.92 8.80 26.63
N LYS A 67 -11.71 8.00 25.58
CA LYS A 67 -10.64 7.02 25.45
C LYS A 67 -9.58 7.50 24.47
N GLN A 68 -8.31 7.31 24.80
CA GLN A 68 -7.20 7.64 23.91
C GLN A 68 -7.13 6.63 22.77
N ILE A 69 -6.71 7.09 21.56
CA ILE A 69 -6.43 6.24 20.42
C ILE A 69 -4.99 5.74 20.52
N GLU A 70 -4.82 4.44 20.35
CA GLU A 70 -3.51 3.78 20.27
C GLU A 70 -3.35 3.16 18.88
N ILE A 71 -2.23 3.47 18.20
CA ILE A 71 -1.91 2.89 16.89
C ILE A 71 -1.08 1.62 17.08
N VAL A 72 -1.62 0.50 16.64
CA VAL A 72 -0.94 -0.80 16.58
C VAL A 72 -0.37 -0.98 15.18
N ALA A 73 0.92 -0.68 15.01
CA ALA A 73 1.59 -0.73 13.72
C ALA A 73 2.26 -2.08 13.49
N GLU A 74 1.99 -2.72 12.33
CA GLU A 74 2.60 -3.99 11.96
C GLU A 74 3.16 -3.94 10.54
N ASP A 75 4.38 -4.43 10.36
CA ASP A 75 5.07 -4.43 9.07
C ASP A 75 4.74 -5.69 8.26
N ASP A 76 4.10 -5.53 7.13
CA ASP A 76 3.80 -6.61 6.19
C ASP A 76 4.71 -6.62 4.95
N GLN A 77 5.58 -5.63 4.80
CA GLN A 77 6.49 -5.49 3.66
C GLN A 77 5.82 -5.67 2.28
N CYS A 78 4.51 -5.46 2.18
CA CYS A 78 3.69 -5.79 1.00
C CYS A 78 3.69 -7.29 0.60
N LYS A 79 4.01 -8.19 1.52
CA LYS A 79 4.06 -9.63 1.27
C LYS A 79 2.80 -10.32 1.81
N PRO A 80 2.12 -11.15 1.00
CA PRO A 80 0.89 -11.83 1.44
C PRO A 80 1.02 -12.61 2.75
N GLU A 81 2.11 -13.37 2.89
CA GLU A 81 2.37 -14.16 4.10
C GLU A 81 2.58 -13.29 5.35
N LEU A 82 3.22 -12.14 5.19
CA LEU A 82 3.39 -11.18 6.29
C LEU A 82 2.09 -10.40 6.56
N GLY A 83 1.26 -10.15 5.54
CA GLY A 83 -0.07 -9.57 5.68
C GLY A 83 -0.97 -10.43 6.58
N THR A 84 -0.93 -11.76 6.43
CA THR A 84 -1.64 -12.70 7.31
C THR A 84 -1.14 -12.60 8.75
N ASN A 85 0.19 -12.56 8.94
CA ASN A 85 0.79 -12.44 10.27
C ASN A 85 0.44 -11.10 10.93
N ALA A 86 0.55 -10.00 10.19
CA ALA A 86 0.21 -8.66 10.67
C ALA A 86 -1.27 -8.56 11.07
N ALA A 87 -2.19 -9.12 10.26
CA ALA A 87 -3.61 -9.18 10.59
C ALA A 87 -3.87 -9.92 11.91
N THR A 88 -3.29 -11.10 12.06
CA THR A 88 -3.41 -11.89 13.30
C THR A 88 -2.89 -11.10 14.49
N LYS A 89 -1.76 -10.41 14.33
CA LYS A 89 -1.12 -9.70 15.42
C LYS A 89 -1.90 -8.47 15.85
N VAL A 90 -2.35 -7.60 14.94
CA VAL A 90 -3.13 -6.42 15.30
C VAL A 90 -4.41 -6.80 16.04
N LEU A 91 -5.07 -7.90 15.63
CA LEU A 91 -6.26 -8.38 16.34
C LEU A 91 -5.93 -8.95 17.72
N SER A 92 -4.84 -9.70 17.86
CA SER A 92 -4.41 -10.24 19.16
C SER A 92 -4.04 -9.15 20.16
N GLU A 93 -3.62 -7.99 19.69
CA GLU A 93 -3.36 -6.80 20.49
C GLU A 93 -4.63 -5.99 20.81
N GLY A 94 -5.78 -6.41 20.28
CA GLY A 94 -7.09 -5.84 20.58
C GLY A 94 -7.49 -4.66 19.67
N ALA A 95 -6.97 -4.58 18.46
CA ALA A 95 -7.45 -3.61 17.48
C ALA A 95 -8.94 -3.82 17.17
N VAL A 96 -9.73 -2.75 17.22
CA VAL A 96 -11.18 -2.76 16.97
C VAL A 96 -11.54 -2.32 15.56
N ALA A 97 -10.59 -1.75 14.84
CA ALA A 97 -10.66 -1.42 13.41
C ALA A 97 -9.25 -1.42 12.83
N VAL A 98 -9.15 -1.51 11.50
CA VAL A 98 -7.86 -1.58 10.79
C VAL A 98 -7.83 -0.55 9.67
N MET A 99 -6.74 0.19 9.55
CA MET A 99 -6.39 1.01 8.41
C MET A 99 -5.20 0.39 7.67
N GLY A 100 -5.46 -0.32 6.59
CA GLY A 100 -4.48 -1.09 5.81
C GLY A 100 -5.07 -2.44 5.35
N SER A 101 -4.29 -3.36 4.78
CA SER A 101 -2.90 -3.13 4.36
C SER A 101 -2.84 -2.21 3.16
N ILE A 102 -1.62 -1.92 2.69
CA ILE A 102 -1.38 -0.98 1.58
C ILE A 102 -1.40 -1.70 0.24
N CYS A 103 -0.74 -2.84 0.13
CA CYS A 103 -0.62 -3.60 -1.10
C CYS A 103 -1.74 -4.63 -1.26
N SER A 104 -2.26 -4.79 -2.48
CA SER A 104 -3.41 -5.64 -2.77
C SER A 104 -3.21 -7.11 -2.33
N GLY A 105 -2.03 -7.68 -2.56
CA GLY A 105 -1.72 -9.05 -2.16
C GLY A 105 -1.73 -9.25 -0.64
N ALA A 106 -1.11 -8.36 0.13
CA ALA A 106 -1.11 -8.39 1.58
C ALA A 106 -2.53 -8.18 2.14
N THR A 107 -3.27 -7.21 1.57
CA THR A 107 -4.68 -6.97 1.92
C THR A 107 -5.51 -8.23 1.70
N LYS A 108 -5.45 -8.82 0.50
CA LYS A 108 -6.21 -10.02 0.15
C LYS A 108 -5.96 -11.18 1.12
N ALA A 109 -4.70 -11.37 1.52
CA ALA A 109 -4.31 -12.42 2.47
C ALA A 109 -4.82 -12.14 3.90
N ALA A 110 -4.96 -10.88 4.29
CA ALA A 110 -5.44 -10.46 5.61
C ALA A 110 -6.97 -10.52 5.75
N LEU A 111 -7.71 -10.28 4.65
CA LEU A 111 -9.17 -10.12 4.69
C LEU A 111 -9.97 -11.29 5.30
N PRO A 112 -9.63 -12.58 5.09
CA PRO A 112 -10.33 -13.68 5.77
C PRO A 112 -10.29 -13.55 7.29
N ILE A 113 -9.15 -13.13 7.85
CA ILE A 113 -8.96 -12.95 9.30
C ILE A 113 -9.85 -11.82 9.84
N TYR A 114 -9.92 -10.69 9.14
CA TYR A 114 -10.78 -9.57 9.51
C TYR A 114 -12.26 -9.91 9.35
N ASN A 115 -12.63 -10.65 8.29
CA ASN A 115 -14.02 -11.11 8.08
C ASN A 115 -14.49 -12.03 9.21
N ASP A 116 -13.68 -13.01 9.58
CA ASP A 116 -13.99 -13.96 10.66
C ASP A 116 -14.14 -13.23 12.01
N ALA A 117 -13.30 -12.25 12.26
CA ALA A 117 -13.37 -11.40 13.45
C ALA A 117 -14.45 -10.30 13.38
N LYS A 118 -15.10 -10.10 12.21
CA LYS A 118 -16.05 -9.00 11.93
C LYS A 118 -15.47 -7.62 12.21
N ILE A 119 -14.20 -7.44 11.91
CA ILE A 119 -13.47 -6.19 12.09
C ILE A 119 -13.48 -5.38 10.79
N VAL A 120 -13.90 -4.13 10.89
CA VAL A 120 -13.86 -3.19 9.75
C VAL A 120 -12.41 -2.89 9.40
N SER A 121 -12.06 -3.02 8.13
CA SER A 121 -10.78 -2.62 7.58
C SER A 121 -10.95 -1.69 6.39
N ILE A 122 -10.11 -0.65 6.32
CA ILE A 122 -10.14 0.36 5.26
C ILE A 122 -8.73 0.50 4.69
N SER A 123 -8.56 0.24 3.40
CA SER A 123 -7.28 0.48 2.72
C SER A 123 -7.28 1.81 1.98
N PRO A 124 -6.25 2.65 2.16
CA PRO A 124 -6.07 3.85 1.36
C PRO A 124 -5.40 3.58 0.00
N SER A 125 -4.96 2.35 -0.28
CA SER A 125 -4.06 2.07 -1.39
C SER A 125 -4.32 0.75 -2.13
N ALA A 126 -4.92 -0.28 -1.52
CA ALA A 126 -5.16 -1.57 -2.19
C ALA A 126 -6.23 -1.45 -3.28
N THR A 127 -5.83 -1.59 -4.54
CA THR A 127 -6.65 -1.23 -5.72
C THR A 127 -7.26 -2.41 -6.46
N THR A 128 -6.82 -3.65 -6.24
CA THR A 128 -7.38 -4.83 -6.91
C THR A 128 -8.91 -4.88 -6.78
N PRO A 129 -9.67 -4.93 -7.90
CA PRO A 129 -11.13 -4.82 -7.90
C PRO A 129 -11.84 -5.89 -7.07
N GLU A 130 -11.31 -7.10 -7.07
CA GLU A 130 -11.86 -8.27 -6.38
C GLU A 130 -12.01 -8.06 -4.88
N LEU A 131 -11.23 -7.17 -4.28
CA LEU A 131 -11.30 -6.88 -2.85
C LEU A 131 -12.66 -6.29 -2.41
N THR A 132 -13.38 -5.62 -3.33
CA THR A 132 -14.67 -4.99 -3.02
C THR A 132 -15.81 -5.36 -3.97
N GLN A 133 -15.51 -5.86 -5.19
CA GLN A 133 -16.54 -6.02 -6.23
C GLN A 133 -17.26 -7.37 -6.18
N LYS A 134 -16.67 -8.40 -5.56
CA LYS A 134 -17.28 -9.74 -5.46
C LYS A 134 -18.25 -9.90 -4.29
N GLY A 135 -18.22 -8.99 -3.31
CA GLY A 135 -19.04 -9.09 -2.11
C GLY A 135 -18.54 -10.08 -1.05
N ASP A 136 -17.37 -10.67 -1.27
CA ASP A 136 -16.79 -11.68 -0.37
C ASP A 136 -16.25 -11.09 0.95
N HIS A 137 -16.07 -9.76 0.99
CA HIS A 137 -15.44 -9.04 2.10
C HIS A 137 -16.32 -7.90 2.62
N PRO A 138 -17.41 -8.20 3.35
CA PRO A 138 -18.42 -7.21 3.77
C PRO A 138 -17.89 -6.17 4.76
N TYR A 139 -16.75 -6.42 5.41
CA TYR A 139 -16.12 -5.51 6.37
C TYR A 139 -14.91 -4.76 5.77
N PHE A 140 -14.64 -4.92 4.47
CA PHE A 140 -13.55 -4.23 3.79
C PHE A 140 -14.04 -3.05 2.95
N PHE A 141 -13.35 -1.93 3.09
CA PHE A 141 -13.57 -0.71 2.34
C PHE A 141 -12.25 -0.17 1.78
N ARG A 142 -12.34 0.70 0.79
CA ARG A 142 -11.19 1.45 0.28
C ARG A 142 -11.56 2.89 -0.05
N THR A 143 -10.58 3.80 0.01
CA THR A 143 -10.74 5.22 -0.31
C THR A 143 -10.10 5.59 -1.65
N ILE A 144 -9.64 4.62 -2.41
CA ILE A 144 -8.99 4.78 -3.72
C ILE A 144 -9.79 4.06 -4.81
N ALA A 145 -9.71 4.54 -6.06
CA ALA A 145 -10.29 3.86 -7.21
C ALA A 145 -9.64 2.48 -7.45
N SER A 146 -10.39 1.56 -8.05
CA SER A 146 -9.88 0.22 -8.35
C SER A 146 -9.17 0.13 -9.70
N ASP A 147 -8.37 -0.92 -9.88
CA ASP A 147 -7.48 -1.10 -11.05
C ASP A 147 -8.20 -1.32 -12.38
N ASP A 148 -9.49 -1.67 -12.39
CA ASP A 148 -10.29 -1.67 -13.61
C ASP A 148 -10.30 -0.29 -14.26
N VAL A 149 -10.42 0.79 -13.48
CA VAL A 149 -10.35 2.16 -13.99
C VAL A 149 -8.95 2.51 -14.50
N SER A 150 -7.91 2.27 -13.70
CA SER A 150 -6.54 2.64 -14.06
C SER A 150 -5.96 1.76 -15.18
N GLY A 151 -6.26 0.47 -15.19
CA GLY A 151 -5.85 -0.44 -16.27
C GLY A 151 -6.54 -0.10 -17.60
N HIS A 152 -7.85 0.16 -17.59
CA HIS A 152 -8.56 0.62 -18.77
C HIS A 152 -8.02 1.95 -19.29
N LEU A 153 -7.69 2.88 -18.40
CA LEU A 153 -7.05 4.15 -18.76
C LEU A 153 -5.70 3.92 -19.44
N ALA A 154 -4.86 3.04 -18.88
CA ALA A 154 -3.55 2.72 -19.45
C ALA A 154 -3.66 2.12 -20.86
N GLY A 155 -4.57 1.16 -21.06
CA GLY A 155 -4.80 0.55 -22.38
C GLY A 155 -5.35 1.54 -23.39
N SER A 156 -6.30 2.39 -22.99
CA SER A 156 -6.85 3.45 -23.85
C SER A 156 -5.78 4.49 -24.22
N PHE A 157 -4.97 4.92 -23.24
CA PHE A 157 -3.88 5.86 -23.48
C PHE A 157 -2.83 5.31 -24.43
N ALA A 158 -2.44 4.05 -24.25
CA ALA A 158 -1.51 3.35 -25.16
C ALA A 158 -1.99 3.38 -26.61
N LYS A 159 -3.27 3.09 -26.81
CA LYS A 159 -3.89 3.05 -28.14
C LYS A 159 -4.16 4.45 -28.70
N ASP A 160 -4.87 5.29 -27.93
CA ASP A 160 -5.50 6.50 -28.48
C ASP A 160 -4.57 7.72 -28.46
N LYS A 161 -3.63 7.77 -27.51
CA LYS A 161 -2.67 8.88 -27.38
C LYS A 161 -1.29 8.54 -27.92
N LEU A 162 -0.79 7.34 -27.65
CA LEU A 162 0.53 6.92 -28.13
C LEU A 162 0.48 6.18 -29.47
N GLY A 163 -0.70 5.77 -29.93
CA GLY A 163 -0.89 5.11 -31.22
C GLY A 163 -0.24 3.73 -31.31
N LEU A 164 0.03 3.07 -30.17
CA LEU A 164 0.71 1.79 -30.13
C LEU A 164 -0.08 0.71 -30.87
N LYS A 165 0.63 -0.21 -31.53
CA LYS A 165 0.06 -1.31 -32.32
C LYS A 165 0.47 -2.68 -31.80
N LYS A 166 1.63 -2.79 -31.16
CA LYS A 166 2.24 -4.03 -30.67
C LYS A 166 2.75 -3.85 -29.24
N VAL A 167 1.95 -4.21 -28.27
CA VAL A 167 2.25 -3.98 -26.86
C VAL A 167 2.79 -5.24 -26.19
N ALA A 168 3.85 -5.08 -25.39
CA ALA A 168 4.28 -6.07 -24.43
C ALA A 168 3.63 -5.80 -23.06
N LEU A 169 2.97 -6.80 -22.49
CA LEU A 169 2.43 -6.77 -21.13
C LEU A 169 3.41 -7.46 -20.19
N LEU A 170 3.83 -6.75 -19.16
CA LEU A 170 4.69 -7.28 -18.10
C LEU A 170 4.02 -7.12 -16.75
N HIS A 171 4.24 -8.04 -15.81
CA HIS A 171 3.73 -7.90 -14.44
C HIS A 171 4.67 -8.55 -13.41
N ASP A 172 4.55 -8.14 -12.17
CA ASP A 172 5.32 -8.63 -11.01
C ASP A 172 4.84 -9.99 -10.46
N LYS A 173 3.85 -10.62 -11.09
CA LYS A 173 3.14 -11.83 -10.68
C LYS A 173 2.24 -11.67 -9.45
N GLY A 174 2.23 -10.52 -8.80
CA GLY A 174 1.32 -10.21 -7.70
C GLY A 174 -0.12 -9.94 -8.15
N ASP A 175 -1.06 -9.95 -7.19
CA ASP A 175 -2.48 -9.67 -7.47
C ASP A 175 -2.68 -8.28 -8.10
N TYR A 176 -1.96 -7.27 -7.60
CA TYR A 176 -2.00 -5.90 -8.13
C TYR A 176 -1.52 -5.82 -9.57
N GLY A 177 -0.27 -6.24 -9.83
CA GLY A 177 0.32 -6.08 -11.16
C GLY A 177 -0.39 -6.90 -12.24
N ARG A 178 -0.82 -8.13 -11.92
CA ARG A 178 -1.63 -8.94 -12.84
C ARG A 178 -2.99 -8.32 -13.12
N GLY A 179 -3.67 -7.82 -12.08
CA GLY A 179 -4.96 -7.16 -12.22
C GLY A 179 -4.87 -5.99 -13.18
N PHE A 180 -3.92 -5.08 -12.95
CA PHE A 180 -3.72 -3.91 -13.80
C PHE A 180 -3.51 -4.26 -15.28
N VAL A 181 -2.59 -5.19 -15.60
CA VAL A 181 -2.35 -5.56 -17.00
C VAL A 181 -3.52 -6.29 -17.64
N ASN A 182 -4.32 -7.03 -16.87
CA ASN A 182 -5.51 -7.69 -17.42
C ASN A 182 -6.55 -6.65 -17.88
N TYR A 183 -6.81 -5.60 -17.10
CA TYR A 183 -7.72 -4.52 -17.52
C TYR A 183 -7.15 -3.68 -18.66
N ALA A 184 -5.84 -3.44 -18.68
CA ALA A 184 -5.21 -2.80 -19.82
C ALA A 184 -5.36 -3.62 -21.11
N ARG A 185 -5.19 -4.94 -21.02
CA ARG A 185 -5.41 -5.89 -22.13
C ARG A 185 -6.79 -5.75 -22.73
N GLU A 186 -7.84 -5.73 -21.91
CA GLU A 186 -9.22 -5.61 -22.39
C GLU A 186 -9.40 -4.41 -23.33
N MET A 187 -8.80 -3.27 -23.00
CA MET A 187 -8.87 -2.06 -23.83
C MET A 187 -8.00 -2.14 -25.07
N LEU A 188 -6.82 -2.76 -24.99
CA LEU A 188 -5.95 -2.99 -26.12
C LEU A 188 -6.62 -3.91 -27.14
N GLU A 189 -7.16 -5.05 -26.71
CA GLU A 189 -7.85 -6.02 -27.57
C GLU A 189 -9.10 -5.42 -28.24
N LYS A 190 -9.96 -4.73 -27.46
CA LYS A 190 -11.10 -3.97 -28.01
C LYS A 190 -10.67 -2.93 -29.04
N GLY A 191 -9.48 -2.37 -28.87
CA GLY A 191 -8.90 -1.38 -29.77
C GLY A 191 -8.15 -1.94 -30.97
N GLY A 192 -8.06 -3.26 -31.11
CA GLY A 192 -7.31 -3.92 -32.18
C GLY A 192 -5.79 -3.81 -32.05
N VAL A 193 -5.28 -3.49 -30.85
CA VAL A 193 -3.85 -3.49 -30.55
C VAL A 193 -3.38 -4.92 -30.29
N GLN A 194 -2.29 -5.32 -30.90
CA GLN A 194 -1.74 -6.66 -30.77
C GLN A 194 -0.92 -6.79 -29.50
N ILE A 195 -1.24 -7.75 -28.65
CA ILE A 195 -0.38 -8.14 -27.52
C ILE A 195 0.64 -9.15 -28.06
N VAL A 196 1.89 -8.71 -28.19
CA VAL A 196 2.97 -9.51 -28.79
C VAL A 196 3.80 -10.28 -27.79
N LEU A 197 3.70 -9.92 -26.52
CA LEU A 197 4.35 -10.60 -25.40
C LEU A 197 3.52 -10.38 -24.14
N GLU A 198 3.40 -11.43 -23.34
CA GLU A 198 2.95 -11.32 -21.95
C GLU A 198 3.87 -12.16 -21.08
N GLU A 199 4.41 -11.54 -20.04
CA GLU A 199 5.35 -12.23 -19.17
C GLU A 199 5.36 -11.68 -17.74
N GLY A 200 5.42 -12.60 -16.78
CA GLY A 200 5.64 -12.26 -15.37
C GLY A 200 7.12 -12.20 -15.04
N ILE A 201 7.57 -11.05 -14.57
CA ILE A 201 8.93 -10.89 -14.04
C ILE A 201 9.03 -11.37 -12.59
N THR A 202 10.24 -11.56 -12.09
CA THR A 202 10.48 -11.92 -10.69
C THR A 202 10.85 -10.66 -9.91
N PRO A 203 10.03 -10.22 -8.93
CA PRO A 203 10.37 -9.09 -8.07
C PRO A 203 11.72 -9.28 -7.39
N GLY A 204 12.46 -8.18 -7.20
CA GLY A 204 13.77 -8.20 -6.59
C GLY A 204 14.91 -8.69 -7.48
N ALA A 205 14.65 -9.22 -8.68
CA ALA A 205 15.71 -9.65 -9.58
C ALA A 205 16.67 -8.49 -9.93
N VAL A 206 17.95 -8.83 -10.08
CA VAL A 206 18.99 -7.86 -10.45
C VAL A 206 18.98 -7.58 -11.95
N ASP A 207 18.66 -8.60 -12.74
CA ASP A 207 18.73 -8.54 -14.21
C ASP A 207 17.41 -9.00 -14.86
N TYR A 208 16.92 -8.19 -15.76
CA TYR A 208 15.74 -8.43 -16.61
C TYR A 208 16.09 -8.60 -18.08
N GLY A 209 17.38 -8.82 -18.40
CA GLY A 209 17.89 -8.93 -19.77
C GLY A 209 17.17 -9.97 -20.62
N ALA A 210 16.76 -11.09 -20.01
CA ALA A 210 16.02 -12.14 -20.72
C ALA A 210 14.66 -11.66 -21.25
N VAL A 211 13.85 -11.02 -20.40
CA VAL A 211 12.54 -10.48 -20.82
C VAL A 211 12.71 -9.33 -21.81
N ILE A 212 13.72 -8.48 -21.62
CA ILE A 212 14.04 -7.38 -22.55
C ILE A 212 14.41 -7.91 -23.95
N GLN A 213 15.14 -9.02 -24.04
CA GLN A 213 15.40 -9.67 -25.32
C GLN A 213 14.13 -10.22 -25.98
N LYS A 214 13.20 -10.76 -25.19
CA LYS A 214 11.89 -11.22 -25.70
C LYS A 214 11.07 -10.04 -26.25
N ILE A 215 11.03 -8.89 -25.52
CA ILE A 215 10.37 -7.67 -25.99
C ILE A 215 10.92 -7.24 -27.35
N ARG A 216 12.24 -7.15 -27.47
CA ARG A 216 12.89 -6.82 -28.76
C ARG A 216 12.53 -7.79 -29.86
N LYS A 217 12.62 -9.10 -29.59
CA LYS A 217 12.32 -10.15 -30.58
C LYS A 217 10.86 -10.15 -31.00
N ALA A 218 9.95 -9.82 -30.10
CA ALA A 218 8.52 -9.69 -30.39
C ALA A 218 8.18 -8.44 -31.20
N GLY A 219 9.10 -7.48 -31.31
CA GLY A 219 8.88 -6.22 -32.02
C GLY A 219 7.83 -5.34 -31.38
N ALA A 220 7.78 -5.32 -30.04
CA ALA A 220 6.88 -4.44 -29.31
C ALA A 220 7.24 -2.97 -29.54
N ASP A 221 6.22 -2.12 -29.74
CA ASP A 221 6.34 -0.67 -29.87
C ASP A 221 5.98 0.09 -28.58
N GLY A 222 5.60 -0.64 -27.52
CA GLY A 222 5.39 -0.12 -26.18
C GLY A 222 5.27 -1.23 -25.15
N ILE A 223 5.39 -0.84 -23.87
CA ILE A 223 5.28 -1.73 -22.71
C ILE A 223 4.21 -1.20 -21.78
N ILE A 224 3.33 -2.09 -21.31
CA ILE A 224 2.50 -1.84 -20.14
C ILE A 224 2.99 -2.78 -19.04
N PHE A 225 3.38 -2.20 -17.91
CA PHE A 225 3.92 -2.91 -16.76
C PHE A 225 2.97 -2.79 -15.57
N GLY A 226 2.60 -3.91 -14.97
CA GLY A 226 1.87 -3.99 -13.70
C GLY A 226 2.81 -4.37 -12.57
N GLY A 227 2.95 -3.49 -11.60
CA GLY A 227 3.83 -3.67 -10.45
C GLY A 227 4.29 -2.34 -9.86
N TYR A 228 5.41 -2.37 -9.16
CA TYR A 228 5.88 -1.27 -8.34
C TYR A 228 7.18 -0.64 -8.88
N HIS A 229 7.53 0.53 -8.32
CA HIS A 229 8.68 1.32 -8.75
C HIS A 229 10.04 0.58 -8.70
N PRO A 230 10.35 -0.37 -7.78
CA PRO A 230 11.68 -1.00 -7.76
C PRO A 230 11.99 -1.78 -9.04
N GLU A 231 11.02 -2.54 -9.54
CA GLU A 231 11.14 -3.30 -10.80
C GLU A 231 11.06 -2.39 -12.01
N ALA A 232 10.11 -1.45 -12.01
CA ALA A 232 9.93 -0.49 -13.10
C ALA A 232 11.23 0.31 -13.36
N SER A 233 11.86 0.84 -12.32
CA SER A 233 13.10 1.61 -12.46
C SER A 233 14.26 0.80 -13.02
N LYS A 234 14.40 -0.47 -12.61
CA LYS A 234 15.41 -1.39 -13.17
C LYS A 234 15.12 -1.74 -14.63
N LEU A 235 13.84 -1.99 -14.97
CA LEU A 235 13.42 -2.28 -16.33
C LEU A 235 13.76 -1.13 -17.28
N VAL A 236 13.40 0.11 -16.94
CA VAL A 236 13.65 1.26 -17.84
C VAL A 236 15.15 1.54 -17.98
N GLN A 237 15.94 1.37 -16.92
CA GLN A 237 17.40 1.48 -17.01
C GLN A 237 18.01 0.42 -17.94
N GLN A 238 17.52 -0.83 -17.85
CA GLN A 238 18.07 -1.93 -18.65
C GLN A 238 17.59 -1.86 -20.11
N LEU A 239 16.35 -1.38 -20.38
CA LEU A 239 15.88 -1.06 -21.72
C LEU A 239 16.78 -0.02 -22.37
N ALA A 240 17.08 1.07 -21.68
CA ALA A 240 17.99 2.12 -22.16
C ALA A 240 19.39 1.60 -22.46
N LYS A 241 19.98 0.77 -21.58
CA LYS A 241 21.27 0.11 -21.80
C LYS A 241 21.28 -0.77 -23.05
N LYS A 242 20.14 -1.36 -23.40
CA LYS A 242 19.98 -2.18 -24.61
C LYS A 242 19.54 -1.36 -25.83
N LYS A 243 19.47 -0.03 -25.70
CA LYS A 243 19.04 0.90 -26.78
C LYS A 243 17.64 0.55 -27.30
N ILE A 244 16.73 0.20 -26.39
CA ILE A 244 15.30 0.03 -26.66
C ILE A 244 14.62 1.28 -26.10
N ASP A 245 14.13 2.10 -27.03
CA ASP A 245 13.47 3.38 -26.76
C ASP A 245 12.01 3.27 -27.23
N ILE A 246 11.17 2.77 -26.36
CA ILE A 246 9.72 2.60 -26.56
C ILE A 246 8.98 3.07 -25.32
N PRO A 247 7.75 3.61 -25.44
CA PRO A 247 6.96 4.03 -24.30
C PRO A 247 6.79 2.94 -23.26
N PHE A 248 6.92 3.35 -21.98
CA PHE A 248 6.69 2.50 -20.84
C PHE A 248 5.55 3.10 -20.00
N ILE A 249 4.50 2.32 -19.77
CA ILE A 249 3.31 2.73 -19.03
C ILE A 249 3.17 1.84 -17.81
N GLY A 250 3.04 2.44 -16.61
CA GLY A 250 2.82 1.74 -15.36
C GLY A 250 1.57 2.21 -14.62
N PRO A 251 1.18 1.52 -13.55
CA PRO A 251 0.14 1.97 -12.63
C PRO A 251 0.65 3.02 -11.65
N ASP A 252 -0.20 3.44 -10.70
CA ASP A 252 0.13 4.34 -9.61
C ASP A 252 1.31 3.83 -8.74
N GLY A 253 1.50 2.52 -8.63
CA GLY A 253 2.67 1.91 -8.01
C GLY A 253 4.02 2.20 -8.70
N VAL A 254 4.02 2.88 -9.85
CA VAL A 254 5.23 3.42 -10.50
C VAL A 254 5.36 4.92 -10.25
N LYS A 255 4.26 5.62 -9.92
CA LYS A 255 4.23 7.05 -9.62
C LYS A 255 4.80 7.35 -8.23
N ASP A 256 6.10 7.21 -8.08
CA ASP A 256 6.83 7.37 -6.83
C ASP A 256 8.13 8.18 -7.06
N GLU A 257 8.49 9.02 -6.11
CA GLU A 257 9.74 9.79 -6.18
C GLU A 257 10.97 8.89 -6.22
N GLN A 258 10.93 7.72 -5.59
CA GLN A 258 12.00 6.74 -5.64
C GLN A 258 12.18 6.17 -7.05
N PHE A 259 11.08 6.03 -7.83
CA PHE A 259 11.19 5.68 -9.25
C PHE A 259 12.06 6.68 -10.00
N ILE A 260 11.75 7.98 -9.87
CA ILE A 260 12.51 9.06 -10.55
C ILE A 260 13.96 9.05 -10.09
N LYS A 261 14.18 8.94 -8.77
CA LYS A 261 15.52 8.94 -8.16
C LYS A 261 16.37 7.77 -8.65
N VAL A 262 15.80 6.57 -8.76
CA VAL A 262 16.53 5.36 -9.18
C VAL A 262 16.67 5.31 -10.71
N ALA A 263 15.61 5.58 -11.47
CA ALA A 263 15.65 5.55 -12.92
C ALA A 263 16.52 6.69 -13.51
N GLY A 264 16.64 7.81 -12.79
CA GLY A 264 17.35 9.00 -13.24
C GLY A 264 16.81 9.51 -14.56
N LYS A 265 17.67 9.85 -15.52
CA LYS A 265 17.26 10.30 -16.85
C LYS A 265 16.39 9.31 -17.63
N ASN A 266 16.40 8.03 -17.25
CA ASN A 266 15.57 7.03 -17.93
C ASN A 266 14.11 7.05 -17.42
N ALA A 267 13.75 7.95 -16.51
CA ALA A 267 12.36 8.22 -16.12
C ALA A 267 11.63 9.06 -17.17
N GLU A 268 12.36 9.78 -18.02
CA GLU A 268 11.77 10.55 -19.11
C GLU A 268 11.05 9.63 -20.10
N GLY A 269 9.83 10.02 -20.51
CA GLY A 269 9.00 9.22 -21.41
C GLY A 269 8.29 8.04 -20.76
N VAL A 270 8.39 7.89 -19.44
CA VAL A 270 7.60 6.93 -18.67
C VAL A 270 6.27 7.57 -18.26
N TYR A 271 5.20 6.83 -18.46
CA TYR A 271 3.84 7.24 -18.09
C TYR A 271 3.35 6.41 -16.90
N ALA A 272 2.60 7.02 -16.01
CA ALA A 272 1.96 6.32 -14.92
C ALA A 272 0.51 6.79 -14.76
N THR A 273 -0.40 5.85 -14.58
CA THR A 273 -1.77 6.18 -14.14
C THR A 273 -1.73 6.54 -12.65
N GLY A 274 -2.78 7.16 -12.16
CA GLY A 274 -2.89 7.47 -10.74
C GLY A 274 -4.20 8.19 -10.44
N PRO A 275 -4.56 8.29 -9.16
CA PRO A 275 -5.72 9.06 -8.75
C PRO A 275 -5.53 10.55 -9.10
N THR A 276 -6.66 11.26 -9.20
CA THR A 276 -6.65 12.70 -9.35
C THR A 276 -5.93 13.34 -8.16
N ASP A 277 -5.05 14.30 -8.46
CA ASP A 277 -4.37 15.07 -7.43
C ASP A 277 -5.38 15.99 -6.73
N VAL A 278 -5.75 15.61 -5.50
CA VAL A 278 -6.73 16.35 -4.70
C VAL A 278 -6.15 17.61 -4.03
N SER A 279 -4.85 17.86 -4.19
CA SER A 279 -4.18 19.04 -3.65
C SER A 279 -4.30 20.26 -4.58
N LYS A 280 -4.87 20.10 -5.77
CA LYS A 280 -5.07 21.13 -6.79
C LYS A 280 -6.49 21.60 -6.87
#